data_0ca8ff0d7afe9cf0be2ef33ddd44a36a
#
_entry.id   0ca8ff0d7afe9cf0be2ef33ddd44a36a
#
_cell.length_a   1.000
_cell.length_b   1.000
_cell.length_c   1.000
_cell.angle_alpha   90.00
_cell.angle_beta   90.00
_cell.angle_gamma   90.00
#
_symmetry.space_group_name_H-M   'P 1'
#
loop_
_entity.id
_entity.type
_entity.pdbx_description
1 polymer ?
#
loop_
_entity_poly.entity_id
_entity_poly.type
_entity_poly.pdbx_seq_one_letter_code
_entity_poly.pdbx_strand_id
1 'polypeptide(L)'
;MNIIQKIKESKKKTLVRVYLNEEFKELKSYSYSVIGEWGKIKEVLTNHKVKDYQVETICVNSALSLLELKDIDARIEYGAIIREGVIIGKEAVILMGAIINSGCIIGERTMIDMGVVVGGGVVIKENCHIGANAVLAGMVEPYCEQPVIIEKNSFIGAGAVVLEGVHIGENTIIGANAVVTEDIPENCVAVGIPAKVIKRNQIKNNIIENDLREI
;
A
#
# COMPACT_ATOMS: atom_id res chain seq x y z
N MET A 1 12.60 -11.12 6.67
CA MET A 1 12.18 -10.71 8.05
C MET A 1 10.68 -10.51 7.99
N ASN A 2 9.92 -11.17 8.87
CA ASN A 2 8.46 -11.06 8.92
C ASN A 2 8.05 -9.61 9.25
N ILE A 3 7.00 -9.10 8.62
CA ILE A 3 6.47 -7.73 8.84
C ILE A 3 6.18 -7.45 10.33
N ILE A 4 5.64 -8.43 11.06
CA ILE A 4 5.35 -8.33 12.50
C ILE A 4 6.63 -8.06 13.29
N GLN A 5 7.69 -8.83 13.00
CA GLN A 5 8.98 -8.65 13.64
C GLN A 5 9.58 -7.28 13.30
N LYS A 6 9.49 -6.87 12.02
CA LYS A 6 9.93 -5.53 11.59
C LYS A 6 9.24 -4.41 12.36
N ILE A 7 7.92 -4.50 12.56
CA ILE A 7 7.15 -3.51 13.34
C ILE A 7 7.55 -3.51 14.81
N LYS A 8 7.71 -4.70 15.41
CA LYS A 8 8.08 -4.84 16.84
C LYS A 8 9.47 -4.27 17.13
N GLU A 9 10.45 -4.58 16.28
CA GLU A 9 11.85 -4.22 16.46
C GLU A 9 12.19 -2.80 15.99
N SER A 10 11.32 -2.18 15.18
CA SER A 10 11.56 -0.84 14.67
C SER A 10 11.58 0.21 15.80
N LYS A 11 12.57 1.09 15.75
CA LYS A 11 12.60 2.28 16.61
C LYS A 11 11.50 3.23 16.16
N LYS A 12 10.53 3.49 17.05
CA LYS A 12 9.46 4.45 16.79
C LYS A 12 10.05 5.85 16.62
N LYS A 13 9.59 6.57 15.59
CA LYS A 13 10.12 7.90 15.24
C LYS A 13 8.98 8.91 15.14
N THR A 14 9.21 10.10 15.66
CA THR A 14 8.36 11.26 15.41
C THR A 14 9.06 12.13 14.38
N LEU A 15 8.57 12.09 13.13
CA LEU A 15 9.13 12.88 12.05
C LEU A 15 8.45 14.23 11.98
N VAL A 16 9.24 15.26 11.84
CA VAL A 16 8.80 16.65 11.70
C VAL A 16 9.51 17.33 10.54
N ARG A 17 8.89 18.37 9.99
CA ARG A 17 9.54 19.40 9.20
C ARG A 17 9.64 20.65 10.05
N VAL A 18 10.84 21.19 10.16
CA VAL A 18 11.09 22.42 10.92
C VAL A 18 11.60 23.48 9.97
N TYR A 19 11.00 24.65 10.02
CA TYR A 19 11.41 25.86 9.30
C TYR A 19 12.21 26.72 10.25
N LEU A 20 13.39 27.16 9.82
CA LEU A 20 14.40 27.84 10.61
C LEU A 20 14.78 29.17 9.95
N ASN A 21 15.30 30.10 10.73
CA ASN A 21 15.86 31.37 10.22
C ASN A 21 17.38 31.29 9.97
N GLU A 22 18.01 30.19 10.38
CA GLU A 22 19.45 29.99 10.26
C GLU A 22 19.79 28.50 10.05
N GLU A 23 21.00 28.22 9.60
CA GLU A 23 21.49 26.85 9.37
C GLU A 23 22.31 26.35 10.55
N PHE A 24 22.18 25.08 10.86
CA PHE A 24 22.96 24.37 11.90
C PHE A 24 23.75 23.24 11.28
N LYS A 25 25.04 23.17 11.58
CA LYS A 25 25.96 22.13 11.05
C LYS A 25 25.52 20.72 11.43
N GLU A 26 24.87 20.57 12.58
CA GLU A 26 24.37 19.32 13.12
C GLU A 26 23.09 18.81 12.43
N LEU A 27 22.43 19.68 11.67
CA LEU A 27 21.19 19.36 10.96
C LEU A 27 21.41 19.49 9.45
N LYS A 28 21.03 18.45 8.71
CA LYS A 28 20.96 18.54 7.25
C LYS A 28 19.74 19.35 6.86
N SER A 29 19.98 20.59 6.47
CA SER A 29 18.95 21.54 6.04
C SER A 29 18.97 21.78 4.53
N TYR A 30 17.83 22.19 3.99
CA TYR A 30 17.67 22.66 2.63
C TYR A 30 16.89 23.97 2.68
N SER A 31 17.55 25.10 2.33
CA SER A 31 16.92 26.42 2.36
C SER A 31 16.18 26.69 3.67
N TYR A 32 16.88 26.54 4.79
CA TYR A 32 16.32 26.76 6.13
C TYR A 32 15.19 25.82 6.55
N SER A 33 15.05 24.68 5.89
CA SER A 33 14.12 23.63 6.32
C SER A 33 14.83 22.32 6.60
N VAL A 34 14.42 21.63 7.67
CA VAL A 34 14.96 20.36 8.13
C VAL A 34 13.83 19.36 8.24
N ILE A 35 14.01 18.18 7.65
CA ILE A 35 13.11 17.03 7.87
C ILE A 35 13.88 15.99 8.65
N GLY A 36 13.35 15.57 9.79
CA GLY A 36 14.02 14.59 10.60
C GLY A 36 13.25 14.16 11.85
N GLU A 37 13.91 13.39 12.70
CA GLU A 37 13.38 12.92 13.96
C GLU A 37 13.39 14.04 14.98
N TRP A 38 12.21 14.31 15.60
CA TRP A 38 11.97 15.44 16.47
C TRP A 38 12.93 15.51 17.67
N GLY A 39 13.24 14.38 18.32
CA GLY A 39 14.11 14.38 19.48
C GLY A 39 15.49 14.95 19.17
N LYS A 40 16.07 14.58 18.02
CA LYS A 40 17.37 15.08 17.56
C LYS A 40 17.33 16.56 17.21
N ILE A 41 16.29 16.97 16.46
CA ILE A 41 16.14 18.39 16.06
C ILE A 41 15.93 19.25 17.29
N LYS A 42 15.06 18.83 18.21
CA LYS A 42 14.79 19.54 19.45
C LYS A 42 16.05 19.73 20.32
N GLU A 43 16.91 18.72 20.39
CA GLU A 43 18.19 18.81 21.11
C GLU A 43 19.07 19.92 20.54
N VAL A 44 19.23 19.96 19.20
CA VAL A 44 20.02 21.01 18.54
C VAL A 44 19.43 22.40 18.78
N LEU A 45 18.11 22.56 18.57
CA LEU A 45 17.43 23.84 18.81
C LEU A 45 17.58 24.33 20.26
N THR A 46 17.55 23.41 21.23
CA THR A 46 17.73 23.72 22.64
C THR A 46 19.17 24.16 22.94
N ASN A 47 20.16 23.45 22.42
CA ASN A 47 21.56 23.72 22.62
C ASN A 47 21.97 25.10 22.06
N HIS A 48 21.40 25.46 20.91
CA HIS A 48 21.62 26.77 20.26
C HIS A 48 20.66 27.86 20.75
N LYS A 49 19.76 27.57 21.71
CA LYS A 49 18.77 28.51 22.29
C LYS A 49 17.87 29.15 21.24
N VAL A 50 17.55 28.41 20.16
CA VAL A 50 16.69 28.89 19.09
C VAL A 50 15.27 29.05 19.63
N LYS A 51 14.65 30.22 19.41
CA LYS A 51 13.28 30.52 19.86
C LYS A 51 12.31 30.73 18.71
N ASP A 52 12.82 31.04 17.53
CA ASP A 52 12.01 31.37 16.35
C ASP A 52 12.13 30.22 15.33
N TYR A 53 11.15 29.32 15.37
CA TYR A 53 11.01 28.22 14.43
C TYR A 53 9.56 27.79 14.36
N GLN A 54 9.19 27.15 13.23
CA GLN A 54 7.87 26.55 13.04
C GLN A 54 8.03 25.04 12.81
N VAL A 55 7.15 24.26 13.43
CA VAL A 55 7.17 22.78 13.33
C VAL A 55 5.89 22.30 12.65
N GLU A 56 6.06 21.50 11.61
CA GLU A 56 5.02 20.69 10.97
C GLU A 56 5.24 19.23 11.35
N THR A 57 4.30 18.61 12.06
CA THR A 57 4.40 17.21 12.44
C THR A 57 3.94 16.33 11.29
N ILE A 58 4.83 15.47 10.79
CA ILE A 58 4.54 14.50 9.72
C ILE A 58 3.93 13.22 10.29
N CYS A 59 4.51 12.68 11.36
CA CYS A 59 3.97 11.52 12.08
C CYS A 59 4.49 11.49 13.53
N VAL A 60 3.79 10.75 14.39
CA VAL A 60 4.15 10.58 15.81
C VAL A 60 4.37 9.10 16.09
N ASN A 61 5.51 8.77 16.67
CA ASN A 61 5.86 7.39 17.08
C ASN A 61 5.64 6.34 15.97
N SER A 62 5.87 6.72 14.72
CA SER A 62 5.71 5.82 13.58
C SER A 62 6.76 4.71 13.60
N ALA A 63 6.31 3.48 13.36
CA ALA A 63 7.16 2.30 13.29
C ALA A 63 7.84 2.13 11.93
N LEU A 64 7.14 2.53 10.87
CA LEU A 64 7.55 2.32 9.48
C LEU A 64 7.43 3.62 8.69
N SER A 65 8.39 3.83 7.82
CA SER A 65 8.40 4.98 6.90
C SER A 65 7.46 4.75 5.71
N LEU A 66 7.28 5.77 4.89
CA LEU A 66 6.72 5.62 3.55
C LEU A 66 7.80 5.12 2.58
N LEU A 67 7.34 4.53 1.49
CA LEU A 67 8.18 4.10 0.38
C LEU A 67 8.74 5.33 -0.35
N GLU A 68 10.01 5.29 -0.71
CA GLU A 68 10.62 6.30 -1.59
C GLU A 68 10.15 6.04 -3.04
N LEU A 69 9.44 6.99 -3.63
CA LEU A 69 8.71 6.77 -4.89
C LEU A 69 9.46 7.25 -6.15
N LYS A 70 10.47 8.10 -6.01
CA LYS A 70 11.06 8.87 -7.14
C LYS A 70 11.67 8.02 -8.27
N ASP A 71 12.08 6.78 -7.98
CA ASP A 71 12.77 5.91 -8.93
C ASP A 71 11.93 4.65 -9.28
N ILE A 72 10.61 4.68 -9.02
CA ILE A 72 9.71 3.55 -9.30
C ILE A 72 9.14 3.69 -10.70
N ASP A 73 9.30 2.64 -11.52
CA ASP A 73 8.76 2.57 -12.88
C ASP A 73 7.28 2.18 -12.87
N ALA A 74 6.44 3.06 -12.31
CA ALA A 74 4.99 2.88 -12.20
C ALA A 74 4.28 4.24 -12.12
N ARG A 75 3.00 4.27 -12.48
CA ARG A 75 2.16 5.45 -12.29
C ARG A 75 1.56 5.45 -10.88
N ILE A 76 1.95 6.40 -10.06
CA ILE A 76 1.47 6.54 -8.69
C ILE A 76 0.88 7.93 -8.52
N GLU A 77 -0.43 7.98 -8.35
CA GLU A 77 -1.16 9.24 -8.24
C GLU A 77 -0.97 9.91 -6.87
N TYR A 78 -1.10 11.24 -6.86
CA TYR A 78 -1.04 12.03 -5.64
C TYR A 78 -2.08 11.56 -4.61
N GLY A 79 -1.66 11.43 -3.35
CA GLY A 79 -2.52 10.99 -2.24
C GLY A 79 -2.55 9.47 -2.02
N ALA A 80 -1.82 8.67 -2.81
CA ALA A 80 -1.55 7.27 -2.47
C ALA A 80 -0.59 7.19 -1.27
N ILE A 81 -0.87 6.31 -0.31
CA ILE A 81 -0.05 6.08 0.89
C ILE A 81 0.55 4.69 0.82
N ILE A 82 1.85 4.61 0.59
CA ILE A 82 2.55 3.34 0.40
C ILE A 82 3.66 3.24 1.45
N ARG A 83 3.65 2.18 2.25
CA ARG A 83 4.67 1.97 3.28
C ARG A 83 5.94 1.34 2.72
N GLU A 84 7.05 1.61 3.41
CA GLU A 84 8.33 0.98 3.09
C GLU A 84 8.25 -0.55 3.06
N GLY A 85 9.04 -1.18 2.17
CA GLY A 85 9.05 -2.63 1.99
C GLY A 85 7.94 -3.17 1.09
N VAL A 86 7.17 -2.29 0.43
CA VAL A 86 6.29 -2.66 -0.68
C VAL A 86 7.12 -2.78 -1.95
N ILE A 87 6.87 -3.82 -2.74
CA ILE A 87 7.45 -4.03 -4.06
C ILE A 87 6.38 -3.71 -5.08
N ILE A 88 6.70 -2.84 -6.05
CA ILE A 88 5.79 -2.42 -7.11
C ILE A 88 6.41 -2.81 -8.45
N GLY A 89 5.69 -3.61 -9.21
CA GLY A 89 6.09 -4.05 -10.54
C GLY A 89 5.99 -2.93 -11.58
N LYS A 90 6.70 -3.12 -12.68
CA LYS A 90 6.73 -2.19 -13.80
C LYS A 90 5.33 -1.90 -14.35
N GLU A 91 5.11 -0.66 -14.77
CA GLU A 91 3.83 -0.23 -15.37
C GLU A 91 2.59 -0.46 -14.48
N ALA A 92 2.78 -0.71 -13.18
CA ALA A 92 1.65 -0.74 -12.24
C ALA A 92 1.04 0.67 -12.12
N VAL A 93 -0.26 0.71 -11.83
CA VAL A 93 -0.99 1.96 -11.62
C VAL A 93 -1.60 1.96 -10.23
N ILE A 94 -1.26 2.96 -9.43
CA ILE A 94 -1.79 3.14 -8.07
C ILE A 94 -2.50 4.50 -8.00
N LEU A 95 -3.81 4.46 -7.83
CA LEU A 95 -4.63 5.67 -7.86
C LEU A 95 -4.73 6.34 -6.49
N MET A 96 -5.30 7.56 -6.51
CA MET A 96 -5.40 8.42 -5.34
C MET A 96 -6.17 7.76 -4.19
N GLY A 97 -5.70 7.95 -2.97
CA GLY A 97 -6.32 7.41 -1.75
C GLY A 97 -6.06 5.93 -1.49
N ALA A 98 -5.35 5.22 -2.39
CA ALA A 98 -4.95 3.85 -2.14
C ALA A 98 -3.98 3.80 -0.95
N ILE A 99 -4.16 2.82 -0.05
CA ILE A 99 -3.32 2.61 1.13
C ILE A 99 -2.72 1.21 1.05
N ILE A 100 -1.39 1.12 0.91
CA ILE A 100 -0.68 -0.14 0.77
C ILE A 100 0.28 -0.32 1.95
N ASN A 101 0.03 -1.34 2.75
CA ASN A 101 0.84 -1.63 3.93
C ASN A 101 2.13 -2.37 3.56
N SER A 102 3.08 -2.40 4.50
CA SER A 102 4.42 -2.97 4.30
C SER A 102 4.39 -4.45 3.96
N GLY A 103 5.36 -4.89 3.17
CA GLY A 103 5.54 -6.30 2.77
C GLY A 103 4.64 -6.75 1.62
N CYS A 104 3.82 -5.87 1.05
CA CYS A 104 3.00 -6.20 -0.11
C CYS A 104 3.84 -6.29 -1.38
N ILE A 105 3.37 -7.13 -2.30
CA ILE A 105 3.90 -7.24 -3.67
C ILE A 105 2.78 -6.90 -4.63
N ILE A 106 2.99 -5.90 -5.47
CA ILE A 106 2.09 -5.49 -6.54
C ILE A 106 2.77 -5.88 -7.86
N GLY A 107 2.15 -6.77 -8.62
CA GLY A 107 2.68 -7.27 -9.88
C GLY A 107 2.68 -6.23 -11.00
N GLU A 108 3.40 -6.56 -12.07
CA GLU A 108 3.50 -5.71 -13.27
C GLU A 108 2.12 -5.45 -13.86
N ARG A 109 1.91 -4.22 -14.38
CA ARG A 109 0.66 -3.80 -15.05
C ARG A 109 -0.59 -4.01 -14.20
N THR A 110 -0.47 -4.15 -12.89
CA THR A 110 -1.60 -4.26 -11.95
C THR A 110 -2.11 -2.87 -11.59
N MET A 111 -3.44 -2.71 -11.63
CA MET A 111 -4.10 -1.48 -11.20
C MET A 111 -4.66 -1.62 -9.79
N ILE A 112 -4.30 -0.70 -8.92
CA ILE A 112 -4.88 -0.49 -7.60
C ILE A 112 -5.71 0.79 -7.68
N ASP A 113 -7.02 0.64 -7.68
CA ASP A 113 -7.96 1.74 -7.91
C ASP A 113 -8.11 2.63 -6.65
N MET A 114 -8.92 3.70 -6.78
CA MET A 114 -9.09 4.73 -5.76
C MET A 114 -9.57 4.16 -4.43
N GLY A 115 -8.91 4.56 -3.33
CA GLY A 115 -9.32 4.20 -1.97
C GLY A 115 -9.15 2.74 -1.59
N VAL A 116 -8.50 1.92 -2.41
CA VAL A 116 -8.20 0.52 -2.08
C VAL A 116 -7.32 0.43 -0.86
N VAL A 117 -7.63 -0.50 0.05
CA VAL A 117 -6.80 -0.80 1.22
C VAL A 117 -6.17 -2.19 1.07
N VAL A 118 -4.84 -2.23 1.04
CA VAL A 118 -4.06 -3.47 0.94
C VAL A 118 -3.35 -3.70 2.27
N GLY A 119 -3.79 -4.72 2.99
CA GLY A 119 -3.22 -5.16 4.26
C GLY A 119 -1.78 -5.68 4.12
N GLY A 120 -1.06 -5.74 5.23
CA GLY A 120 0.35 -6.12 5.20
C GLY A 120 0.60 -7.53 4.67
N GLY A 121 1.59 -7.69 3.78
CA GLY A 121 2.03 -8.96 3.25
C GLY A 121 1.21 -9.50 2.06
N VAL A 122 0.17 -8.82 1.62
CA VAL A 122 -0.66 -9.22 0.47
C VAL A 122 0.18 -9.32 -0.80
N VAL A 123 -0.08 -10.36 -1.60
CA VAL A 123 0.56 -10.59 -2.91
C VAL A 123 -0.48 -10.47 -4.01
N ILE A 124 -0.30 -9.50 -4.90
CA ILE A 124 -1.12 -9.33 -6.09
C ILE A 124 -0.20 -9.53 -7.29
N LYS A 125 -0.54 -10.49 -8.13
CA LYS A 125 0.24 -10.83 -9.32
C LYS A 125 0.00 -9.83 -10.45
N GLU A 126 0.60 -10.11 -11.61
CA GLU A 126 0.54 -9.24 -12.79
C GLU A 126 -0.86 -9.14 -13.41
N ASN A 127 -1.10 -8.03 -14.11
CA ASN A 127 -2.32 -7.74 -14.87
C ASN A 127 -3.62 -7.82 -14.06
N CYS A 128 -3.59 -7.62 -12.75
CA CYS A 128 -4.79 -7.57 -11.92
C CYS A 128 -5.42 -6.17 -11.93
N HIS A 129 -6.72 -6.13 -11.63
CA HIS A 129 -7.41 -4.89 -11.31
C HIS A 129 -8.09 -5.03 -9.94
N ILE A 130 -7.72 -4.22 -9.01
CA ILE A 130 -8.34 -4.13 -7.69
C ILE A 130 -9.22 -2.89 -7.69
N GLY A 131 -10.52 -3.09 -7.75
CA GLY A 131 -11.53 -2.03 -7.92
C GLY A 131 -11.64 -1.11 -6.71
N ALA A 132 -12.16 0.09 -6.95
CA ALA A 132 -12.23 1.17 -5.97
C ALA A 132 -12.81 0.73 -4.62
N ASN A 133 -12.20 1.20 -3.53
CA ASN A 133 -12.58 0.89 -2.14
C ASN A 133 -12.58 -0.61 -1.78
N ALA A 134 -11.97 -1.47 -2.57
CA ALA A 134 -11.80 -2.87 -2.18
C ALA A 134 -10.81 -2.97 -1.00
N VAL A 135 -10.99 -3.99 -0.16
CA VAL A 135 -10.14 -4.26 1.00
C VAL A 135 -9.57 -5.67 0.87
N LEU A 136 -8.25 -5.77 0.86
CA LEU A 136 -7.53 -7.03 0.94
C LEU A 136 -6.93 -7.14 2.34
N ALA A 137 -7.40 -8.10 3.14
CA ALA A 137 -6.97 -8.25 4.54
C ALA A 137 -5.48 -8.59 4.64
N GLY A 138 -4.84 -8.11 5.68
CA GLY A 138 -3.43 -8.39 5.93
C GLY A 138 -3.24 -9.63 6.81
N MET A 139 -2.02 -10.13 6.86
CA MET A 139 -1.64 -11.31 7.64
C MET A 139 -1.23 -11.00 9.09
N VAL A 140 -1.45 -9.78 9.58
CA VAL A 140 -0.86 -9.31 10.85
C VAL A 140 -1.80 -9.52 12.04
N GLU A 141 -3.08 -9.15 11.88
CA GLU A 141 -4.07 -9.21 12.98
C GLU A 141 -5.48 -9.37 12.40
N PRO A 142 -6.14 -10.54 12.59
CA PRO A 142 -5.55 -11.73 13.24
C PRO A 142 -4.34 -12.26 12.46
N TYR A 143 -3.42 -12.91 13.18
CA TYR A 143 -2.24 -13.49 12.52
C TYR A 143 -2.64 -14.65 11.59
N CYS A 144 -2.23 -14.57 10.35
CA CYS A 144 -2.38 -15.63 9.37
C CYS A 144 -1.02 -15.94 8.74
N GLU A 145 -0.65 -17.21 8.65
CA GLU A 145 0.62 -17.62 8.03
C GLU A 145 0.62 -17.39 6.52
N GLN A 146 -0.54 -17.54 5.91
CA GLN A 146 -0.72 -17.35 4.47
C GLN A 146 -1.18 -15.92 4.19
N PRO A 147 -0.53 -15.21 3.27
CA PRO A 147 -1.05 -13.92 2.81
C PRO A 147 -2.30 -14.11 1.94
N VAL A 148 -3.07 -13.04 1.78
CA VAL A 148 -4.00 -12.96 0.65
C VAL A 148 -3.17 -12.98 -0.64
N ILE A 149 -3.55 -13.85 -1.58
CA ILE A 149 -2.93 -13.97 -2.90
C ILE A 149 -3.98 -13.75 -3.96
N ILE A 150 -3.74 -12.78 -4.84
CA ILE A 150 -4.54 -12.54 -6.03
C ILE A 150 -3.69 -12.96 -7.24
N GLU A 151 -4.10 -14.04 -7.89
CA GLU A 151 -3.39 -14.55 -9.07
C GLU A 151 -3.63 -13.67 -10.28
N LYS A 152 -2.72 -13.79 -11.26
CA LYS A 152 -2.68 -12.95 -12.46
C LYS A 152 -4.02 -12.87 -13.22
N ASN A 153 -4.19 -11.77 -13.92
CA ASN A 153 -5.37 -11.50 -14.75
C ASN A 153 -6.70 -11.50 -13.98
N SER A 154 -6.69 -11.34 -12.66
CA SER A 154 -7.91 -11.36 -11.84
C SER A 154 -8.46 -9.95 -11.63
N PHE A 155 -9.78 -9.87 -11.50
CA PHE A 155 -10.53 -8.65 -11.28
C PHE A 155 -11.25 -8.71 -9.94
N ILE A 156 -10.96 -7.79 -9.06
CA ILE A 156 -11.64 -7.61 -7.77
C ILE A 156 -12.58 -6.42 -7.90
N GLY A 157 -13.88 -6.66 -7.81
CA GLY A 157 -14.91 -5.61 -7.95
C GLY A 157 -14.82 -4.55 -6.87
N ALA A 158 -15.31 -3.35 -7.20
CA ALA A 158 -15.32 -2.22 -6.26
C ALA A 158 -16.02 -2.59 -4.94
N GLY A 159 -15.44 -2.15 -3.81
CA GLY A 159 -15.97 -2.40 -2.48
C GLY A 159 -15.90 -3.85 -2.00
N ALA A 160 -15.32 -4.77 -2.78
CA ALA A 160 -15.16 -6.17 -2.35
C ALA A 160 -14.18 -6.28 -1.18
N VAL A 161 -14.43 -7.24 -0.30
CA VAL A 161 -13.54 -7.55 0.84
C VAL A 161 -13.04 -8.98 0.70
N VAL A 162 -11.72 -9.15 0.73
CA VAL A 162 -11.06 -10.45 0.73
C VAL A 162 -10.43 -10.68 2.10
N LEU A 163 -10.87 -11.72 2.81
CA LEU A 163 -10.38 -12.02 4.15
C LEU A 163 -8.95 -12.60 4.13
N GLU A 164 -8.33 -12.60 5.28
CA GLU A 164 -6.96 -13.07 5.49
C GLU A 164 -6.77 -14.53 5.03
N GLY A 165 -5.63 -14.80 4.41
CA GLY A 165 -5.25 -16.12 3.92
C GLY A 165 -5.94 -16.61 2.66
N VAL A 166 -6.91 -15.87 2.13
CA VAL A 166 -7.67 -16.26 0.95
C VAL A 166 -6.81 -16.20 -0.31
N HIS A 167 -6.92 -17.24 -1.15
CA HIS A 167 -6.31 -17.34 -2.46
C HIS A 167 -7.36 -17.19 -3.57
N ILE A 168 -7.21 -16.19 -4.41
CA ILE A 168 -8.03 -15.95 -5.62
C ILE A 168 -7.24 -16.48 -6.82
N GLY A 169 -7.80 -17.50 -7.49
CA GLY A 169 -7.19 -18.14 -8.65
C GLY A 169 -7.13 -17.23 -9.88
N GLU A 170 -6.29 -17.63 -10.84
CA GLU A 170 -6.04 -16.91 -12.10
C GLU A 170 -7.33 -16.65 -12.91
N ASN A 171 -7.40 -15.53 -13.61
CA ASN A 171 -8.53 -15.15 -14.48
C ASN A 171 -9.89 -15.12 -13.75
N THR A 172 -9.91 -14.87 -12.45
CA THR A 172 -11.11 -14.90 -11.63
C THR A 172 -11.67 -13.50 -11.44
N ILE A 173 -12.99 -13.39 -11.44
CA ILE A 173 -13.74 -12.16 -11.22
C ILE A 173 -14.45 -12.24 -9.87
N ILE A 174 -14.19 -11.32 -8.98
CA ILE A 174 -14.95 -11.08 -7.76
C ILE A 174 -15.90 -9.92 -8.01
N GLY A 175 -17.18 -10.13 -7.77
CA GLY A 175 -18.20 -9.10 -7.97
C GLY A 175 -18.06 -7.96 -6.96
N ALA A 176 -18.58 -6.78 -7.34
CA ALA A 176 -18.59 -5.62 -6.45
C ALA A 176 -19.32 -5.92 -5.12
N ASN A 177 -18.79 -5.37 -4.02
CA ASN A 177 -19.29 -5.58 -2.65
C ASN A 177 -19.38 -7.04 -2.19
N ALA A 178 -18.69 -7.96 -2.84
CA ALA A 178 -18.60 -9.34 -2.36
C ALA A 178 -17.66 -9.45 -1.14
N VAL A 179 -17.97 -10.38 -0.24
CA VAL A 179 -17.08 -10.73 0.89
C VAL A 179 -16.57 -12.15 0.67
N VAL A 180 -15.28 -12.25 0.33
CA VAL A 180 -14.63 -13.52 0.03
C VAL A 180 -14.02 -14.08 1.30
N THR A 181 -14.55 -15.20 1.77
CA THR A 181 -14.17 -15.85 3.03
C THR A 181 -13.42 -17.17 2.83
N GLU A 182 -13.37 -17.68 1.60
CA GLU A 182 -12.75 -18.94 1.22
C GLU A 182 -12.05 -18.77 -0.12
N ASP A 183 -11.11 -19.67 -0.44
CA ASP A 183 -10.41 -19.67 -1.72
C ASP A 183 -11.39 -19.77 -2.90
N ILE A 184 -11.09 -19.01 -3.95
CA ILE A 184 -11.85 -19.07 -5.20
C ILE A 184 -10.98 -19.68 -6.29
N PRO A 185 -11.45 -20.77 -6.93
CA PRO A 185 -10.70 -21.41 -8.00
C PRO A 185 -10.46 -20.49 -9.20
N GLU A 186 -9.49 -20.85 -10.01
CA GLU A 186 -9.21 -20.16 -11.28
C GLU A 186 -10.41 -20.16 -12.24
N ASN A 187 -10.45 -19.17 -13.14
CA ASN A 187 -11.45 -19.05 -14.19
C ASN A 187 -12.90 -19.07 -13.65
N CYS A 188 -13.14 -18.41 -12.53
CA CYS A 188 -14.44 -18.33 -11.89
C CYS A 188 -14.98 -16.91 -11.78
N VAL A 189 -16.28 -16.80 -11.63
CA VAL A 189 -16.96 -15.58 -11.19
C VAL A 189 -17.63 -15.86 -9.86
N ALA A 190 -17.23 -15.11 -8.80
CA ALA A 190 -17.80 -15.25 -7.46
C ALA A 190 -18.44 -13.92 -7.02
N VAL A 191 -19.59 -14.01 -6.38
CA VAL A 191 -20.37 -12.84 -5.93
C VAL A 191 -21.07 -13.11 -4.61
N GLY A 192 -21.46 -12.07 -3.90
CA GLY A 192 -22.31 -12.17 -2.70
C GLY A 192 -21.56 -12.10 -1.38
N ILE A 193 -22.32 -12.25 -0.28
CA ILE A 193 -21.85 -12.22 1.11
C ILE A 193 -22.45 -13.42 1.85
N PRO A 194 -21.66 -14.47 2.14
CA PRO A 194 -20.30 -14.70 1.62
C PRO A 194 -20.28 -14.94 0.11
N ALA A 195 -19.15 -14.66 -0.53
CA ALA A 195 -19.01 -14.84 -1.97
C ALA A 195 -19.10 -16.32 -2.35
N LYS A 196 -19.87 -16.62 -3.40
CA LYS A 196 -20.00 -17.97 -3.95
C LYS A 196 -19.77 -17.95 -5.45
N VAL A 197 -19.13 -18.98 -5.96
CA VAL A 197 -18.93 -19.17 -7.39
C VAL A 197 -20.29 -19.37 -8.07
N ILE A 198 -20.62 -18.51 -9.03
CA ILE A 198 -21.89 -18.56 -9.77
C ILE A 198 -21.74 -19.11 -11.18
N LYS A 199 -20.55 -18.99 -11.76
CA LYS A 199 -20.23 -19.51 -13.10
C LYS A 199 -18.74 -19.63 -13.30
N ARG A 200 -18.31 -20.39 -14.32
CA ARG A 200 -16.95 -20.33 -14.83
C ARG A 200 -16.77 -19.13 -15.74
N ASN A 201 -15.66 -18.43 -15.58
CA ASN A 201 -15.27 -17.32 -16.45
C ASN A 201 -14.84 -17.91 -17.81
N GLN A 202 -15.57 -17.62 -18.87
CA GLN A 202 -15.24 -18.08 -20.22
C GLN A 202 -14.40 -17.06 -21.02
N ILE A 203 -14.03 -15.96 -20.39
CA ILE A 203 -13.24 -14.90 -21.03
C ILE A 203 -11.81 -15.40 -21.17
N LYS A 204 -11.44 -15.81 -22.37
CA LYS A 204 -10.11 -16.32 -22.71
C LYS A 204 -9.04 -15.24 -22.87
N ASN A 205 -9.40 -13.97 -22.94
CA ASN A 205 -8.44 -12.86 -23.13
C ASN A 205 -8.97 -11.59 -22.48
N ASN A 206 -8.11 -10.94 -21.73
CA ASN A 206 -8.21 -9.60 -21.16
C ASN A 206 -9.59 -9.16 -20.67
N ILE A 207 -9.80 -9.28 -19.36
CA ILE A 207 -10.90 -8.62 -18.63
C ILE A 207 -10.85 -7.09 -18.86
N ILE A 208 -9.75 -6.58 -19.37
CA ILE A 208 -9.46 -5.15 -19.56
C ILE A 208 -9.38 -4.87 -21.05
N GLU A 209 -10.51 -4.50 -21.67
CA GLU A 209 -10.58 -4.12 -23.07
C GLU A 209 -10.01 -2.72 -23.37
N ASN A 210 -10.07 -1.81 -22.40
CA ASN A 210 -9.48 -0.47 -22.49
C ASN A 210 -8.32 -0.33 -21.53
N ASP A 211 -7.10 -0.39 -22.03
CA ASP A 211 -5.91 -0.28 -21.19
C ASP A 211 -5.66 1.18 -20.79
N LEU A 212 -6.22 1.58 -19.65
CA LEU A 212 -5.97 2.89 -19.03
C LEU A 212 -4.60 2.97 -18.31
N ARG A 213 -3.72 1.99 -18.55
CA ARG A 213 -2.42 1.86 -17.89
C ARG A 213 -1.28 2.43 -18.71
N GLU A 214 -1.57 3.02 -19.89
CA GLU A 214 -0.55 3.72 -20.66
C GLU A 214 0.05 4.86 -19.83
N ILE A 215 1.38 4.86 -19.69
CA ILE A 215 2.17 5.80 -18.88
C ILE A 215 2.67 6.93 -19.78
#